data_97e5bcbcdcadda7fbaf54c3f2145fef6
#
_entry.id   97e5bcbcdcadda7fbaf54c3f2145fef6
#
_cell.length_a   1.000
_cell.length_b   1.000
_cell.length_c   1.000
_cell.angle_alpha   90.00
_cell.angle_beta   90.00
_cell.angle_gamma   90.00
#
_symmetry.space_group_name_H-M   'P 1'
#
loop_
_entity.id
_entity.type
_entity.pdbx_description
1 polymer ?
#
loop_
_entity_poly.entity_id
_entity_poly.type
_entity_poly.pdbx_seq_one_letter_code
_entity_poly.pdbx_strand_id
1 'polypeptide(L)'
;MVNKTVDEYLDCARCPNRIFNTGRYIQGGRGSIHGDIVFLFPRGDRAYCDDYQLFTDIGNLYDEYSGRNNTEDVYMTYSVKCACSNNYNTYLTAVDKCRNILWKELARINYKYLFIFGNAYRSISKVELPRFMATSGKYVFSNYSPFIKFKDDNLYHIFKQRFADDINWVNENRNNYGINFIND
;
A
#
# COMPACT_ATOMS: atom_id res chain seq x y z
N MET A 1 -15.82 -9.88 0.25
CA MET A 1 -15.21 -9.74 1.60
C MET A 1 -14.72 -11.11 2.04
N VAL A 2 -13.42 -11.36 2.08
CA VAL A 2 -12.87 -12.59 2.62
C VAL A 2 -12.62 -12.34 4.10
N ASN A 3 -13.58 -12.70 4.95
CA ASN A 3 -13.36 -12.79 6.39
C ASN A 3 -12.38 -13.94 6.64
N LYS A 4 -11.11 -13.63 6.80
CA LYS A 4 -10.11 -14.58 7.26
C LYS A 4 -10.13 -14.65 8.77
N THR A 5 -10.31 -15.85 9.29
CA THR A 5 -10.24 -16.16 10.72
C THR A 5 -8.82 -15.95 11.25
N VAL A 6 -8.71 -15.57 12.50
CA VAL A 6 -7.46 -15.26 13.23
C VAL A 6 -6.44 -16.42 13.17
N ASP A 7 -6.88 -17.63 12.92
CA ASP A 7 -6.07 -18.86 12.90
C ASP A 7 -5.11 -18.95 11.70
N GLU A 8 -5.34 -18.18 10.64
CA GLU A 8 -4.41 -18.11 9.49
C GLU A 8 -3.13 -17.30 9.78
N TYR A 9 -3.05 -16.65 10.94
CA TYR A 9 -1.98 -15.73 11.31
C TYR A 9 -1.25 -16.16 12.59
N LEU A 10 -0.72 -17.38 12.62
CA LEU A 10 0.08 -17.88 13.75
C LEU A 10 1.23 -16.92 14.13
N ASP A 11 1.80 -16.23 13.16
CA ASP A 11 2.83 -15.22 13.40
C ASP A 11 2.29 -13.99 14.16
N CYS A 12 1.01 -13.65 13.98
CA CYS A 12 0.34 -12.58 14.73
C CYS A 12 0.24 -12.93 16.23
N ALA A 13 0.02 -14.19 16.59
CA ALA A 13 -0.10 -14.61 17.98
C ALA A 13 1.17 -14.34 18.80
N ARG A 14 2.32 -14.30 18.13
CA ARG A 14 3.64 -14.08 18.72
C ARG A 14 4.15 -12.64 18.58
N CYS A 15 3.36 -11.73 18.03
CA CYS A 15 3.78 -10.35 17.83
C CYS A 15 3.64 -9.54 19.12
N PRO A 16 4.71 -8.88 19.62
CA PRO A 16 4.63 -8.07 20.83
C PRO A 16 3.65 -6.89 20.69
N ASN A 17 3.40 -6.40 19.47
CA ASN A 17 2.39 -5.36 19.22
C ASN A 17 0.96 -5.84 19.44
N ARG A 18 0.69 -7.14 19.37
CA ARG A 18 -0.64 -7.67 19.65
C ARG A 18 -1.08 -7.47 21.10
N ILE A 19 -0.12 -7.43 22.03
CA ILE A 19 -0.38 -7.23 23.46
C ILE A 19 -0.96 -5.83 23.73
N PHE A 20 -0.55 -4.82 22.93
CA PHE A 20 -1.02 -3.45 23.04
C PHE A 20 -2.35 -3.21 22.30
N ASN A 21 -2.73 -4.11 21.43
CA ASN A 21 -3.98 -4.07 20.67
C ASN A 21 -4.92 -5.16 21.21
N THR A 22 -5.49 -4.93 22.38
CA THR A 22 -6.49 -5.77 23.03
C THR A 22 -7.56 -6.30 22.05
N GLY A 23 -7.21 -7.32 21.26
CA GLY A 23 -8.16 -8.14 20.51
C GLY A 23 -8.80 -7.52 19.27
N ARG A 24 -8.39 -6.35 18.82
CA ARG A 24 -9.07 -5.67 17.71
C ARG A 24 -8.13 -5.35 16.55
N TYR A 25 -8.46 -5.94 15.41
CA TYR A 25 -8.17 -5.56 14.04
C TYR A 25 -6.80 -5.98 13.48
N ILE A 26 -6.79 -7.15 12.85
CA ILE A 26 -5.95 -7.37 11.69
C ILE A 26 -6.64 -6.61 10.53
N GLN A 27 -6.00 -5.56 10.06
CA GLN A 27 -6.49 -4.79 8.95
C GLN A 27 -6.16 -5.52 7.65
N GLY A 28 -7.16 -6.13 7.06
CA GLY A 28 -7.05 -6.65 5.69
C GLY A 28 -6.95 -5.50 4.69
N GLY A 29 -6.43 -5.81 3.52
CA GLY A 29 -6.49 -4.88 2.41
C GLY A 29 -7.91 -4.73 1.87
N ARG A 30 -8.13 -3.69 1.09
CA ARG A 30 -9.42 -3.30 0.51
C ARG A 30 -9.27 -2.95 -0.96
N GLY A 31 -10.38 -3.02 -1.68
CA GLY A 31 -10.43 -2.74 -3.10
C GLY A 31 -10.40 -4.01 -3.95
N SER A 32 -10.01 -3.87 -5.20
CA SER A 32 -10.08 -4.94 -6.19
C SER A 32 -8.88 -5.88 -6.08
N ILE A 33 -9.15 -7.16 -5.81
CA ILE A 33 -8.12 -8.21 -5.91
C ILE A 33 -7.79 -8.55 -7.37
N HIS A 34 -8.59 -8.07 -8.31
CA HIS A 34 -8.40 -8.24 -9.75
C HIS A 34 -7.75 -7.01 -10.39
N GLY A 35 -7.60 -5.92 -9.63
CA GLY A 35 -6.91 -4.71 -10.07
C GLY A 35 -5.41 -4.98 -10.26
N ASP A 36 -4.80 -4.24 -11.17
CA ASP A 36 -3.37 -4.35 -11.46
C ASP A 36 -2.50 -3.37 -10.65
N ILE A 37 -3.11 -2.55 -9.79
CA ILE A 37 -2.43 -1.60 -8.91
C ILE A 37 -2.57 -2.01 -7.44
N VAL A 38 -1.45 -1.93 -6.72
CA VAL A 38 -1.44 -2.03 -5.25
C VAL A 38 -0.91 -0.75 -4.64
N PHE A 39 -1.64 -0.20 -3.67
CA PHE A 39 -1.18 0.86 -2.78
C PHE A 39 -0.79 0.28 -1.43
N LEU A 40 0.50 0.38 -1.10
CA LEU A 40 1.06 -0.16 0.13
C LEU A 40 1.43 0.98 1.10
N PHE A 41 0.73 1.03 2.22
CA PHE A 41 0.93 2.01 3.30
C PHE A 41 1.75 1.42 4.45
N PRO A 42 2.43 2.24 5.26
CA PRO A 42 3.25 1.73 6.37
C PRO A 42 2.42 0.97 7.42
N ARG A 43 1.36 1.59 7.90
CA ARG A 43 0.45 1.08 8.94
C ARG A 43 -0.80 1.95 9.00
N GLY A 44 -1.85 1.44 9.60
CA GLY A 44 -2.98 2.27 10.05
C GLY A 44 -2.53 3.22 11.16
N ASP A 45 -2.98 4.46 11.12
CA ASP A 45 -2.70 5.44 12.16
C ASP A 45 -3.87 5.50 13.14
N ARG A 46 -3.56 5.52 14.46
CA ARG A 46 -4.58 5.73 15.49
C ARG A 46 -5.20 7.13 15.43
N ALA A 47 -4.47 8.11 14.88
CA ALA A 47 -4.99 9.45 14.70
C ALA A 47 -6.11 9.51 13.65
N TYR A 48 -6.11 8.57 12.71
CA TYR A 48 -7.23 8.26 11.87
C TYR A 48 -8.03 7.14 12.55
N CYS A 49 -8.97 7.52 13.37
CA CYS A 49 -9.93 6.58 13.97
C CYS A 49 -10.70 5.80 12.90
N ASP A 50 -10.57 6.20 11.64
CA ASP A 50 -11.10 5.60 10.44
C ASP A 50 -9.99 5.38 9.42
N ASP A 51 -9.51 4.14 9.30
CA ASP A 51 -8.63 3.71 8.19
C ASP A 51 -9.29 3.96 6.82
N TYR A 52 -10.61 4.10 6.81
CA TYR A 52 -11.41 4.49 5.65
C TYR A 52 -11.02 5.85 5.09
N GLN A 53 -10.72 6.83 5.95
CA GLN A 53 -10.45 8.18 5.46
C GLN A 53 -9.18 8.24 4.61
N LEU A 54 -8.11 7.56 5.03
CA LEU A 54 -6.88 7.52 4.24
C LEU A 54 -7.10 6.84 2.88
N PHE A 55 -7.76 5.69 2.88
CA PHE A 55 -8.04 4.98 1.63
C PHE A 55 -8.98 5.78 0.74
N THR A 56 -9.97 6.45 1.33
CA THR A 56 -10.87 7.35 0.60
C THR A 56 -10.11 8.54 0.00
N ASP A 57 -9.28 9.21 0.77
CA ASP A 57 -8.53 10.38 0.30
C ASP A 57 -7.58 10.01 -0.86
N ILE A 58 -6.85 8.92 -0.73
CA ILE A 58 -5.93 8.47 -1.78
C ILE A 58 -6.67 7.86 -2.97
N GLY A 59 -7.78 7.17 -2.72
CA GLY A 59 -8.66 6.68 -3.76
C GLY A 59 -9.22 7.83 -4.61
N ASN A 60 -9.70 8.90 -3.98
CA ASN A 60 -10.20 10.08 -4.67
C ASN A 60 -9.11 10.77 -5.50
N LEU A 61 -7.88 10.87 -4.98
CA LEU A 61 -6.75 11.40 -5.76
C LEU A 61 -6.42 10.49 -6.96
N TYR A 62 -6.50 9.18 -6.79
CA TYR A 62 -6.35 8.25 -7.90
C TYR A 62 -7.42 8.47 -8.97
N ASP A 63 -8.68 8.56 -8.57
CA ASP A 63 -9.81 8.79 -9.48
C ASP A 63 -9.65 10.11 -10.25
N GLU A 64 -9.23 11.17 -9.53
CA GLU A 64 -8.98 12.49 -10.12
C GLU A 64 -7.85 12.43 -11.18
N TYR A 65 -6.73 11.77 -10.88
CA TYR A 65 -5.55 11.78 -11.77
C TYR A 65 -5.63 10.73 -12.86
N SER A 66 -6.27 9.60 -12.60
CA SER A 66 -6.38 8.51 -13.58
C SER A 66 -7.58 8.63 -14.51
N GLY A 67 -8.62 9.35 -14.10
CA GLY A 67 -9.93 9.32 -14.75
C GLY A 67 -10.65 7.97 -14.63
N ARG A 68 -10.25 7.12 -13.68
CA ARG A 68 -10.75 5.74 -13.47
C ARG A 68 -11.31 5.59 -12.07
N ASN A 69 -11.93 4.45 -11.80
CA ASN A 69 -12.50 4.13 -10.49
C ASN A 69 -11.51 3.29 -9.66
N ASN A 70 -11.06 3.83 -8.52
CA ASN A 70 -10.14 3.13 -7.64
C ASN A 70 -10.68 1.80 -7.11
N THR A 71 -11.98 1.65 -6.93
CA THR A 71 -12.58 0.42 -6.39
C THR A 71 -12.46 -0.76 -7.36
N GLU A 72 -12.25 -0.51 -8.64
CA GLU A 72 -12.08 -1.52 -9.68
C GLU A 72 -10.62 -1.84 -9.97
N ASP A 73 -9.76 -0.82 -9.95
CA ASP A 73 -8.38 -0.89 -10.40
C ASP A 73 -7.37 -1.14 -9.27
N VAL A 74 -7.69 -0.71 -8.03
CA VAL A 74 -6.71 -0.59 -6.96
C VAL A 74 -7.03 -1.50 -5.79
N TYR A 75 -6.00 -2.16 -5.29
CA TYR A 75 -6.00 -2.82 -3.99
C TYR A 75 -5.14 -2.05 -2.99
N MET A 76 -5.69 -1.66 -1.87
CA MET A 76 -5.02 -0.86 -0.84
C MET A 76 -4.75 -1.70 0.40
N THR A 77 -3.52 -1.69 0.90
CA THR A 77 -3.16 -2.48 2.09
C THR A 77 -2.05 -1.84 2.91
N TYR A 78 -1.82 -2.39 4.10
CA TYR A 78 -0.78 -1.96 5.03
C TYR A 78 0.36 -2.97 5.14
N SER A 79 1.59 -2.47 5.29
CA SER A 79 2.74 -3.33 5.61
C SER A 79 2.66 -3.91 7.03
N VAL A 80 2.10 -3.15 7.98
CA VAL A 80 1.77 -3.62 9.32
C VAL A 80 0.26 -3.69 9.47
N LYS A 81 -0.25 -4.88 9.75
CA LYS A 81 -1.71 -5.21 9.75
C LYS A 81 -2.46 -4.78 11.00
N CYS A 82 -1.80 -4.17 11.96
CA CYS A 82 -2.45 -3.65 13.16
C CYS A 82 -1.87 -2.28 13.53
N ALA A 83 -2.65 -1.51 14.31
CA ALA A 83 -2.13 -0.28 14.87
C ALA A 83 -0.94 -0.60 15.79
N CYS A 84 0.20 0.00 15.55
CA CYS A 84 1.37 -0.13 16.39
C CYS A 84 1.76 1.22 17.00
N SER A 85 2.61 1.16 18.04
CA SER A 85 3.11 2.36 18.71
C SER A 85 3.86 3.27 17.73
N ASN A 86 3.96 4.56 18.04
CA ASN A 86 4.71 5.53 17.25
C ASN A 86 6.24 5.35 17.34
N ASN A 87 6.71 4.41 18.17
CA ASN A 87 8.11 4.09 18.27
C ASN A 87 8.59 3.35 17.00
N TYR A 88 9.65 3.87 16.39
CA TYR A 88 10.18 3.32 15.13
C TYR A 88 10.67 1.88 15.25
N ASN A 89 11.34 1.52 16.35
CA ASN A 89 11.83 0.16 16.57
C ASN A 89 10.67 -0.84 16.73
N THR A 90 9.60 -0.43 17.40
CA THR A 90 8.37 -1.22 17.50
C THR A 90 7.73 -1.42 16.13
N TYR A 91 7.73 -0.39 15.28
CA TYR A 91 7.28 -0.47 13.90
C TYR A 91 8.12 -1.48 13.10
N LEU A 92 9.46 -1.42 13.16
CA LEU A 92 10.33 -2.35 12.45
C LEU A 92 10.10 -3.81 12.88
N THR A 93 9.95 -4.05 14.18
CA THR A 93 9.60 -5.38 14.69
C THR A 93 8.26 -5.86 14.15
N ALA A 94 7.27 -4.97 14.08
CA ALA A 94 5.96 -5.29 13.52
C ALA A 94 6.04 -5.60 12.02
N VAL A 95 6.83 -4.84 11.26
CA VAL A 95 7.08 -5.08 9.82
C VAL A 95 7.63 -6.48 9.61
N ASP A 96 8.63 -6.90 10.38
CA ASP A 96 9.22 -8.24 10.24
C ASP A 96 8.20 -9.35 10.53
N LYS A 97 7.37 -9.18 11.54
CA LYS A 97 6.31 -10.15 11.88
C LYS A 97 5.18 -10.18 10.86
N CYS A 98 4.82 -9.04 10.28
CA CYS A 98 3.76 -8.94 9.27
C CYS A 98 4.23 -9.31 7.85
N ARG A 99 5.54 -9.41 7.60
CA ARG A 99 6.09 -9.60 6.25
C ARG A 99 5.50 -10.81 5.53
N ASN A 100 5.45 -11.96 6.19
CA ASN A 100 4.91 -13.18 5.60
C ASN A 100 3.40 -13.05 5.28
N ILE A 101 2.65 -12.36 6.14
CA ILE A 101 1.23 -12.10 5.93
C ILE A 101 1.04 -11.22 4.70
N LEU A 102 1.82 -10.13 4.61
CA LEU A 102 1.80 -9.22 3.46
C LEU A 102 2.13 -9.96 2.16
N TRP A 103 3.20 -10.76 2.14
CA TRP A 103 3.58 -11.50 0.93
C TRP A 103 2.53 -12.52 0.50
N LYS A 104 1.90 -13.23 1.43
CA LYS A 104 0.78 -14.13 1.14
C LYS A 104 -0.44 -13.39 0.57
N GLU A 105 -0.69 -12.17 1.05
CA GLU A 105 -1.75 -11.31 0.55
C GLU A 105 -1.42 -10.83 -0.87
N LEU A 106 -0.23 -10.26 -1.09
CA LEU A 106 0.20 -9.76 -2.39
C LEU A 106 0.30 -10.86 -3.45
N ALA A 107 0.66 -12.09 -3.07
CA ALA A 107 0.71 -13.23 -3.98
C ALA A 107 -0.66 -13.64 -4.57
N ARG A 108 -1.76 -13.18 -3.98
CA ARG A 108 -3.13 -13.43 -4.46
C ARG A 108 -3.63 -12.38 -5.45
N ILE A 109 -2.86 -11.30 -5.60
CA ILE A 109 -3.20 -10.14 -6.43
C ILE A 109 -2.25 -10.16 -7.63
N ASN A 110 -2.82 -10.22 -8.82
CA ASN A 110 -2.03 -10.15 -10.04
C ASN A 110 -1.66 -8.70 -10.39
N TYR A 111 -1.02 -8.00 -9.44
CA TYR A 111 -0.65 -6.62 -9.64
C TYR A 111 0.56 -6.48 -10.58
N LYS A 112 0.56 -5.41 -11.34
CA LYS A 112 1.66 -4.96 -12.19
C LYS A 112 2.35 -3.73 -11.62
N TYR A 113 1.59 -2.88 -10.93
CA TYR A 113 2.05 -1.59 -10.40
C TYR A 113 1.94 -1.58 -8.87
N LEU A 114 3.05 -1.33 -8.19
CA LEU A 114 3.13 -1.25 -6.73
C LEU A 114 3.55 0.15 -6.31
N PHE A 115 2.67 0.86 -5.66
CA PHE A 115 2.95 2.16 -5.05
C PHE A 115 3.25 1.97 -3.56
N ILE A 116 4.42 2.39 -3.14
CA ILE A 116 4.89 2.26 -1.76
C ILE A 116 4.96 3.64 -1.13
N PHE A 117 4.22 3.82 -0.05
CA PHE A 117 4.14 5.11 0.64
C PHE A 117 4.97 5.13 1.92
N GLY A 118 5.83 6.15 2.05
CA GLY A 118 6.65 6.36 3.24
C GLY A 118 7.48 5.12 3.63
N ASN A 119 7.51 4.80 4.90
CA ASN A 119 8.31 3.69 5.43
C ASN A 119 7.78 2.28 5.09
N ALA A 120 6.70 2.15 4.30
CA ALA A 120 6.19 0.84 3.90
C ALA A 120 7.23 0.01 3.12
N TYR A 121 8.20 0.65 2.48
CA TYR A 121 9.29 -0.04 1.79
C TYR A 121 10.05 -1.02 2.69
N ARG A 122 10.10 -0.80 4.00
CA ARG A 122 10.77 -1.70 4.96
C ARG A 122 10.21 -3.13 4.96
N SER A 123 8.97 -3.31 4.52
CA SER A 123 8.38 -4.65 4.37
C SER A 123 8.86 -5.38 3.11
N ILE A 124 9.41 -4.66 2.14
CA ILE A 124 9.87 -5.16 0.85
C ILE A 124 11.41 -5.24 0.81
N SER A 125 12.08 -4.18 1.31
CA SER A 125 13.54 -4.01 1.23
C SER A 125 14.13 -3.54 2.56
N LYS A 126 15.37 -3.94 2.83
CA LYS A 126 16.15 -3.43 3.98
C LYS A 126 16.74 -2.05 3.71
N VAL A 127 16.92 -1.68 2.46
CA VAL A 127 17.42 -0.38 2.02
C VAL A 127 16.29 0.45 1.46
N GLU A 128 16.46 1.75 1.44
CA GLU A 128 15.51 2.66 0.80
C GLU A 128 15.43 2.35 -0.69
N LEU A 129 14.20 2.32 -1.20
CA LEU A 129 13.95 2.06 -2.61
C LEU A 129 14.10 3.35 -3.41
N PRO A 130 14.60 3.27 -4.66
CA PRO A 130 14.57 4.40 -5.57
C PRO A 130 13.11 4.84 -5.83
N ARG A 131 12.94 6.07 -6.31
CA ARG A 131 11.61 6.61 -6.61
C ARG A 131 10.84 5.71 -7.60
N PHE A 132 11.53 5.15 -8.56
CA PHE A 132 10.98 4.23 -9.56
C PHE A 132 11.91 3.04 -9.77
N MET A 133 11.33 1.87 -9.90
CA MET A 133 12.06 0.63 -10.20
C MET A 133 11.18 -0.29 -11.06
N ALA A 134 11.78 -0.90 -12.06
CA ALA A 134 11.16 -1.96 -12.86
C ALA A 134 11.89 -3.29 -12.63
N THR A 135 11.15 -4.35 -12.34
CA THR A 135 11.70 -5.68 -12.10
C THR A 135 10.71 -6.78 -12.47
N SER A 136 11.16 -7.73 -13.28
CA SER A 136 10.37 -8.93 -13.64
C SER A 136 8.93 -8.62 -14.10
N GLY A 137 8.75 -7.57 -14.91
CA GLY A 137 7.44 -7.16 -15.44
C GLY A 137 6.57 -6.41 -14.45
N LYS A 138 7.09 -6.06 -13.28
CA LYS A 138 6.43 -5.22 -12.28
C LYS A 138 7.12 -3.87 -12.18
N TYR A 139 6.33 -2.86 -11.85
CA TYR A 139 6.78 -1.49 -11.68
C TYR A 139 6.50 -1.04 -10.24
N VAL A 140 7.52 -0.48 -9.59
CA VAL A 140 7.45 -0.02 -8.21
C VAL A 140 7.69 1.47 -8.16
N PHE A 141 6.78 2.19 -7.53
CA PHE A 141 6.84 3.63 -7.30
C PHE A 141 6.95 3.89 -5.80
N SER A 142 7.94 4.68 -5.39
CA SER A 142 8.12 5.09 -4.01
C SER A 142 7.77 6.56 -3.85
N ASN A 143 6.86 6.87 -2.90
CA ASN A 143 6.43 8.23 -2.65
C ASN A 143 6.42 8.52 -1.14
N TYR A 144 6.26 9.78 -0.77
CA TYR A 144 6.05 10.18 0.61
C TYR A 144 4.80 9.53 1.20
N SER A 145 4.77 9.42 2.52
CA SER A 145 3.54 9.01 3.19
C SER A 145 2.47 10.08 3.03
N PRO A 146 1.23 9.75 2.66
CA PRO A 146 0.14 10.72 2.57
C PRO A 146 -0.19 11.40 3.91
N PHE A 147 0.23 10.83 5.04
CA PHE A 147 0.13 11.47 6.36
C PHE A 147 0.94 12.77 6.50
N ILE A 148 1.80 13.07 5.52
CA ILE A 148 2.56 14.31 5.48
C ILE A 148 1.65 15.54 5.38
N LYS A 149 0.42 15.38 4.88
CA LYS A 149 -0.60 16.46 4.83
C LYS A 149 -0.88 17.12 6.19
N PHE A 150 -0.60 16.43 7.32
CA PHE A 150 -0.80 16.96 8.67
C PHE A 150 0.45 17.58 9.28
N LYS A 151 1.57 17.52 8.56
CA LYS A 151 2.85 17.95 9.08
C LYS A 151 3.49 19.06 8.26
N ASP A 152 3.29 19.06 6.96
CA ASP A 152 3.98 19.93 6.03
C ASP A 152 3.21 20.04 4.70
N ASP A 153 2.60 21.21 4.49
CA ASP A 153 1.80 21.48 3.29
C ASP A 153 2.64 21.47 2.00
N ASN A 154 3.90 21.93 2.06
CA ASN A 154 4.78 21.94 0.90
C ASN A 154 5.14 20.51 0.49
N LEU A 155 5.51 19.67 1.46
CA LEU A 155 5.79 18.26 1.19
C LEU A 155 4.54 17.52 0.73
N TYR A 156 3.36 17.89 1.21
CA TYR A 156 2.10 17.31 0.71
C TYR A 156 1.82 17.73 -0.72
N HIS A 157 2.13 18.96 -1.09
CA HIS A 157 2.04 19.39 -2.50
C HIS A 157 2.98 18.57 -3.39
N ILE A 158 4.25 18.39 -2.96
CA ILE A 158 5.22 17.55 -3.68
C ILE A 158 4.73 16.09 -3.78
N PHE A 159 4.13 15.55 -2.70
CA PHE A 159 3.52 14.23 -2.72
C PHE A 159 2.44 14.12 -3.81
N LYS A 160 1.50 15.05 -3.86
CA LYS A 160 0.42 15.06 -4.86
C LYS A 160 0.95 15.12 -6.28
N GLN A 161 1.91 16.02 -6.54
CA GLN A 161 2.53 16.14 -7.86
C GLN A 161 3.19 14.83 -8.30
N ARG A 162 4.01 14.24 -7.43
CA ARG A 162 4.67 12.96 -7.72
C ARG A 162 3.68 11.84 -7.95
N PHE A 163 2.59 11.81 -7.17
CA PHE A 163 1.56 10.79 -7.31
C PHE A 163 0.81 10.94 -8.63
N ALA A 164 0.49 12.18 -9.03
CA ALA A 164 -0.10 12.48 -10.34
C ALA A 164 0.81 12.04 -11.49
N ASP A 165 2.11 12.37 -11.44
CA ASP A 165 3.09 11.96 -12.46
C ASP A 165 3.17 10.43 -12.59
N ASP A 166 3.20 9.72 -11.45
CA ASP A 166 3.27 8.26 -11.42
C ASP A 166 1.98 7.62 -11.98
N ILE A 167 0.80 8.17 -11.68
CA ILE A 167 -0.49 7.69 -12.21
C ILE A 167 -0.58 7.95 -13.72
N ASN A 168 -0.17 9.12 -14.19
CA ASN A 168 -0.13 9.43 -15.61
C ASN A 168 0.79 8.46 -16.36
N TRP A 169 1.97 8.18 -15.82
CA TRP A 169 2.89 7.20 -16.38
C TRP A 169 2.23 5.79 -16.48
N VAL A 170 1.51 5.38 -15.44
CA VAL A 170 0.78 4.10 -15.44
C VAL A 170 -0.28 4.09 -16.53
N ASN A 171 -1.06 5.16 -16.68
CA ASN A 171 -2.11 5.25 -17.69
C ASN A 171 -1.54 5.15 -19.12
N GLU A 172 -0.45 5.86 -19.40
CA GLU A 172 0.23 5.81 -20.69
C GLU A 172 0.77 4.41 -21.00
N ASN A 173 1.36 3.74 -20.01
CA ASN A 173 1.96 2.43 -20.21
C ASN A 173 0.94 1.28 -20.21
N ARG A 174 -0.21 1.41 -19.55
CA ARG A 174 -1.31 0.46 -19.71
C ARG A 174 -1.82 0.42 -21.15
N ASN A 175 -2.00 1.58 -21.75
CA ASN A 175 -2.57 1.71 -23.08
C ASN A 175 -1.59 1.23 -24.19
N ASN A 176 -0.29 1.41 -23.99
CA ASN A 176 0.73 1.01 -24.97
C ASN A 176 0.91 -0.51 -25.07
N TYR A 177 0.64 -1.28 -24.02
CA TYR A 177 0.73 -2.75 -24.07
C TYR A 177 -0.45 -3.42 -24.77
N GLY A 178 -1.58 -2.70 -24.96
CA GLY A 178 -2.72 -3.23 -25.74
C GLY A 178 -2.51 -3.20 -27.25
N ILE A 179 -1.50 -2.49 -27.74
CA ILE A 179 -1.25 -2.30 -29.18
C ILE A 179 -0.23 -3.29 -29.75
N ASN A 180 0.63 -3.89 -28.90
CA ASN A 180 1.72 -4.75 -29.37
C ASN A 180 1.37 -6.25 -29.47
N PHE A 181 0.14 -6.67 -29.24
CA PHE A 181 -0.27 -8.08 -29.36
C PHE A 181 -1.14 -8.39 -30.61
N ILE A 182 -1.23 -7.46 -31.56
CA ILE A 182 -2.05 -7.67 -32.77
C ILE A 182 -1.20 -7.86 -34.05
N ASN A 183 0.12 -7.80 -33.98
CA ASN A 183 0.98 -7.99 -35.14
C ASN A 183 2.12 -9.00 -34.86
N ASP A 184 1.77 -10.28 -34.70
CA ASP A 184 2.63 -11.41 -35.03
C ASP A 184 1.77 -12.65 -35.38
#